data_a36a275a5105a1625d9141d5c174dea7
#
_entry.id   a36a275a5105a1625d9141d5c174dea7
#
_cell.length_a   1.000
_cell.length_b   1.000
_cell.length_c   1.000
_cell.angle_alpha   90.00
_cell.angle_beta   90.00
_cell.angle_gamma   90.00
#
_symmetry.space_group_name_H-M   'P 1'
#
loop_
_entity.id
_entity.type
_entity.pdbx_description
1 polymer ?
#
loop_
_entity_poly.entity_id
_entity_poly.type
_entity_poly.pdbx_seq_one_letter_code
_entity_poly.pdbx_strand_id
1 'polypeptide(L)'
;MNALARLLTLTTVLLLIAAVPSIEGNSSGKHSQASSGCGCHSNMGGVTVSHNFPSSYAPGATYSVQVAFQGTSNPSGGGFNVEVSQGQLMNPGSGVQVNQQGSSATHTTSGAIVWSVDWMAPMGGTGAAIVDIAVMEINGNGANSGDGWATTQVTIPEGLPPNDAPVVSNVLVSPSPEAATTESMTLTYTYSDNDSDPESGQTTLHWY
;
A
#
# COMPACT_ATOMS: atom_id res chain seq x y z
N MET A 1 -1.71 50.01 -40.91
CA MET A 1 -2.46 49.37 -39.81
C MET A 1 -3.06 50.49 -38.97
N ASN A 2 -4.39 50.55 -38.93
CA ASN A 2 -5.12 51.64 -38.25
C ASN A 2 -5.06 51.48 -36.75
N ALA A 3 -5.19 52.57 -36.01
CA ALA A 3 -5.16 52.56 -34.52
C ALA A 3 -6.16 51.55 -33.91
N LEU A 4 -7.30 51.35 -34.56
CA LEU A 4 -8.30 50.34 -34.17
C LEU A 4 -7.80 48.91 -34.26
N ALA A 5 -7.01 48.58 -35.32
CA ALA A 5 -6.43 47.23 -35.47
C ALA A 5 -5.32 46.96 -34.45
N ARG A 6 -4.57 47.99 -34.01
CA ARG A 6 -3.58 47.87 -32.94
C ARG A 6 -4.22 47.73 -31.56
N LEU A 7 -5.33 48.39 -31.33
CA LEU A 7 -6.08 48.27 -30.06
C LEU A 7 -6.72 46.88 -29.95
N LEU A 8 -7.27 46.34 -31.06
CA LEU A 8 -7.88 45.01 -31.09
C LEU A 8 -6.84 43.90 -30.87
N THR A 9 -5.62 44.02 -31.43
CA THR A 9 -4.52 43.08 -31.24
C THR A 9 -4.00 43.13 -29.79
N LEU A 10 -3.93 44.30 -29.17
CA LEU A 10 -3.47 44.44 -27.78
C LEU A 10 -4.47 43.88 -26.79
N THR A 11 -5.78 44.06 -27.00
CA THR A 11 -6.83 43.49 -26.17
C THR A 11 -6.91 41.97 -26.32
N THR A 12 -6.70 41.40 -27.51
CA THR A 12 -6.71 39.94 -27.71
C THR A 12 -5.50 39.27 -27.04
N VAL A 13 -4.31 39.89 -27.10
CA VAL A 13 -3.13 39.38 -26.40
C VAL A 13 -3.28 39.48 -24.88
N LEU A 14 -3.88 40.57 -24.37
CA LEU A 14 -4.14 40.72 -22.93
C LEU A 14 -5.19 39.72 -22.44
N LEU A 15 -6.22 39.40 -23.22
CA LEU A 15 -7.23 38.42 -22.88
C LEU A 15 -6.67 36.99 -22.92
N LEU A 16 -5.74 36.66 -23.80
CA LEU A 16 -5.06 35.36 -23.84
C LEU A 16 -4.14 35.14 -22.62
N ILE A 17 -3.53 36.19 -22.08
CA ILE A 17 -2.67 36.10 -20.90
C ILE A 17 -3.53 35.89 -19.62
N ALA A 18 -4.75 36.42 -19.57
CA ALA A 18 -5.67 36.23 -18.47
C ALA A 18 -6.32 34.83 -18.41
N ALA A 19 -6.17 34.01 -19.45
CA ALA A 19 -6.77 32.67 -19.57
C ALA A 19 -5.78 31.54 -19.31
N VAL A 20 -4.57 31.83 -18.83
CA VAL A 20 -3.66 30.77 -18.34
C VAL A 20 -4.24 30.30 -17.00
N PRO A 21 -4.75 29.06 -16.89
CA PRO A 21 -5.17 28.55 -15.61
C PRO A 21 -3.96 28.57 -14.69
N SER A 22 -4.07 29.27 -13.55
CA SER A 22 -3.09 29.16 -12.49
C SER A 22 -3.07 27.69 -12.04
N ILE A 23 -1.99 26.98 -12.31
CA ILE A 23 -1.76 25.65 -11.75
C ILE A 23 -1.34 25.89 -10.30
N GLU A 24 -2.33 26.03 -9.44
CA GLU A 24 -2.06 26.19 -8.00
C GLU A 24 -1.89 24.80 -7.37
N GLY A 25 -0.85 24.64 -6.55
CA GLY A 25 -0.68 23.49 -5.70
C GLY A 25 -1.85 23.40 -4.71
N ASN A 26 -2.32 22.20 -4.41
CA ASN A 26 -3.41 22.00 -3.44
C ASN A 26 -2.83 21.74 -2.05
N SER A 27 -2.76 22.78 -1.20
CA SER A 27 -2.24 22.70 0.17
C SER A 27 -3.06 21.77 1.08
N SER A 28 -4.30 21.43 0.68
CA SER A 28 -5.17 20.49 1.40
C SER A 28 -5.11 19.07 0.85
N GLY A 29 -4.13 18.79 0.00
CA GLY A 29 -3.95 17.48 -0.62
C GLY A 29 -4.91 17.21 -1.78
N LYS A 30 -4.57 16.20 -2.56
CA LYS A 30 -5.36 15.74 -3.69
C LYS A 30 -5.28 14.22 -3.76
N HIS A 31 -6.45 13.57 -3.83
CA HIS A 31 -6.53 12.13 -4.06
C HIS A 31 -6.24 11.78 -5.51
N SER A 32 -5.94 10.51 -5.77
CA SER A 32 -5.73 9.94 -7.10
C SER A 32 -4.58 10.57 -7.88
N GLN A 33 -3.46 10.81 -7.18
CA GLN A 33 -2.23 11.35 -7.76
C GLN A 33 -0.99 10.49 -7.45
N ALA A 34 -1.13 9.39 -6.68
CA ALA A 34 0.01 8.64 -6.18
C ALA A 34 0.87 8.04 -7.31
N SER A 35 0.26 7.50 -8.35
CA SER A 35 0.97 6.92 -9.50
C SER A 35 1.53 7.97 -10.47
N SER A 36 0.88 9.14 -10.59
CA SER A 36 1.29 10.20 -11.51
C SER A 36 2.22 11.25 -10.90
N GLY A 37 2.31 11.28 -9.57
CA GLY A 37 3.14 12.22 -8.83
C GLY A 37 2.55 13.63 -8.71
N CYS A 38 3.36 14.54 -8.22
CA CYS A 38 2.95 15.91 -7.89
C CYS A 38 3.06 16.86 -9.10
N GLY A 39 2.52 16.48 -10.25
CA GLY A 39 2.69 17.15 -11.54
C GLY A 39 2.22 18.61 -11.61
N CYS A 40 1.56 19.15 -10.58
CA CYS A 40 1.28 20.58 -10.46
C CYS A 40 2.52 21.39 -10.03
N HIS A 41 3.57 20.73 -9.55
CA HIS A 41 4.82 21.33 -9.08
C HIS A 41 5.97 20.97 -10.02
N SER A 42 6.91 21.89 -10.19
CA SER A 42 8.17 21.58 -10.86
C SER A 42 8.99 20.63 -9.96
N ASN A 43 9.61 19.63 -10.58
CA ASN A 43 10.43 18.68 -9.83
C ASN A 43 11.91 19.02 -9.92
N MET A 44 12.48 19.49 -8.82
CA MET A 44 13.94 19.73 -8.71
C MET A 44 14.73 18.46 -8.38
N GLY A 45 14.05 17.34 -8.13
CA GLY A 45 14.68 16.08 -7.70
C GLY A 45 15.17 16.12 -6.26
N GLY A 46 16.01 15.15 -5.90
CA GLY A 46 16.61 15.06 -4.55
C GLY A 46 15.70 14.53 -3.44
N VAL A 47 14.48 14.13 -3.79
CA VAL A 47 13.50 13.55 -2.87
C VAL A 47 13.36 12.04 -3.10
N THR A 48 13.24 11.28 -2.03
CA THR A 48 12.93 9.84 -2.07
C THR A 48 11.77 9.52 -1.14
N VAL A 49 11.01 8.47 -1.49
CA VAL A 49 9.91 7.97 -0.66
C VAL A 49 10.46 7.10 0.47
N SER A 50 9.95 7.28 1.69
CA SER A 50 10.15 6.40 2.82
C SER A 50 8.79 5.90 3.32
N HIS A 51 8.66 4.60 3.58
CA HIS A 51 7.43 3.98 4.08
C HIS A 51 7.73 2.71 4.86
N ASN A 52 6.73 2.25 5.65
CA ASN A 52 6.79 0.99 6.37
C ASN A 52 5.62 0.04 6.04
N PHE A 53 5.08 0.10 4.81
CA PHE A 53 4.17 -0.96 4.35
C PHE A 53 4.86 -2.32 4.50
N PRO A 54 4.13 -3.38 4.91
CA PRO A 54 4.71 -4.70 5.13
C PRO A 54 5.21 -5.33 3.82
N SER A 55 6.15 -6.25 3.91
CA SER A 55 6.65 -7.01 2.75
C SER A 55 5.67 -8.09 2.27
N SER A 56 4.74 -8.52 3.13
CA SER A 56 3.59 -9.38 2.84
C SER A 56 2.49 -9.09 3.85
N TYR A 57 1.25 -9.43 3.55
CA TYR A 57 0.14 -9.17 4.45
C TYR A 57 -0.57 -10.46 4.88
N ALA A 58 -1.02 -10.51 6.14
CA ALA A 58 -2.00 -11.48 6.59
C ALA A 58 -3.41 -10.99 6.22
N PRO A 59 -4.28 -11.84 5.65
CA PRO A 59 -5.64 -11.45 5.27
C PRO A 59 -6.43 -10.81 6.40
N GLY A 60 -7.05 -9.66 6.14
CA GLY A 60 -7.86 -8.92 7.10
C GLY A 60 -7.08 -8.23 8.22
N ALA A 61 -5.75 -8.38 8.29
CA ALA A 61 -4.93 -7.71 9.30
C ALA A 61 -4.87 -6.18 9.04
N THR A 62 -4.72 -5.42 10.13
CA THR A 62 -4.53 -3.97 10.06
C THR A 62 -3.09 -3.62 10.40
N TYR A 63 -2.46 -2.82 9.53
CA TYR A 63 -1.10 -2.35 9.66
C TYR A 63 -1.08 -0.85 9.87
N SER A 64 -0.37 -0.38 10.89
CA SER A 64 -0.14 1.06 11.07
C SER A 64 1.01 1.50 10.17
N VAL A 65 0.68 2.32 9.18
CA VAL A 65 1.60 2.72 8.12
C VAL A 65 2.02 4.17 8.31
N GLN A 66 3.30 4.41 8.12
CA GLN A 66 3.87 5.75 8.00
C GLN A 66 4.43 5.95 6.60
N VAL A 67 4.21 7.15 6.07
CA VAL A 67 4.80 7.63 4.82
C VAL A 67 5.53 8.93 5.12
N ALA A 68 6.74 9.05 4.61
CA ALA A 68 7.57 10.23 4.74
C ALA A 68 8.36 10.44 3.44
N PHE A 69 8.96 11.59 3.28
CA PHE A 69 10.00 11.79 2.29
C PHE A 69 11.37 11.97 2.98
N GLN A 70 12.41 11.64 2.24
CA GLN A 70 13.77 12.05 2.53
C GLN A 70 14.20 13.01 1.41
N GLY A 71 14.61 14.20 1.77
CA GLY A 71 14.94 15.27 0.82
C GLY A 71 16.08 16.15 1.32
N THR A 72 15.90 17.45 1.24
CA THR A 72 16.91 18.40 1.73
C THR A 72 17.01 18.38 3.26
N SER A 73 18.08 18.94 3.80
CA SER A 73 18.35 18.94 5.26
C SER A 73 17.40 19.86 6.05
N ASN A 74 16.59 20.68 5.38
CA ASN A 74 15.73 21.66 6.05
C ASN A 74 14.41 21.93 5.28
N PRO A 75 13.52 20.92 5.22
CA PRO A 75 12.26 21.05 4.51
C PRO A 75 11.33 22.06 5.18
N SER A 76 10.64 22.88 4.40
CA SER A 76 9.59 23.78 4.89
C SER A 76 8.25 23.05 5.14
N GLY A 77 8.16 21.80 4.74
CA GLY A 77 6.99 20.93 4.81
C GLY A 77 6.86 20.11 3.55
N GLY A 78 5.68 19.51 3.34
CA GLY A 78 5.48 18.68 2.17
C GLY A 78 4.04 18.23 1.99
N GLY A 79 3.87 17.29 1.08
CA GLY A 79 2.62 16.63 0.77
C GLY A 79 2.83 15.15 0.43
N PHE A 80 1.76 14.39 0.51
CA PHE A 80 1.78 12.99 0.08
C PHE A 80 0.43 12.59 -0.51
N ASN A 81 0.45 11.53 -1.29
CA ASN A 81 -0.72 10.75 -1.65
C ASN A 81 -0.33 9.26 -1.65
N VAL A 82 -1.20 8.43 -1.08
CA VAL A 82 -1.13 6.97 -1.11
C VAL A 82 -2.40 6.45 -1.74
N GLU A 83 -2.26 5.46 -2.61
CA GLU A 83 -3.37 4.73 -3.22
C GLU A 83 -3.13 3.23 -3.05
N VAL A 84 -4.19 2.52 -2.67
CA VAL A 84 -4.15 1.06 -2.53
C VAL A 84 -5.11 0.42 -3.53
N SER A 85 -4.65 -0.61 -4.24
CA SER A 85 -5.50 -1.35 -5.17
C SER A 85 -6.46 -2.30 -4.45
N GLN A 86 -6.11 -2.72 -3.23
CA GLN A 86 -6.80 -3.71 -2.43
C GLN A 86 -6.74 -3.32 -0.94
N GLY A 87 -7.73 -3.77 -0.16
CA GLY A 87 -7.85 -3.40 1.24
C GLY A 87 -8.40 -1.99 1.42
N GLN A 88 -8.26 -1.41 2.62
CA GLN A 88 -8.78 -0.09 2.96
C GLN A 88 -7.81 0.71 3.81
N LEU A 89 -7.59 1.96 3.45
CA LEU A 89 -6.97 2.95 4.30
C LEU A 89 -8.02 3.49 5.28
N MET A 90 -7.65 3.60 6.56
CA MET A 90 -8.54 4.03 7.65
C MET A 90 -7.76 4.71 8.77
N ASN A 91 -8.46 5.19 9.78
CA ASN A 91 -7.86 5.80 10.99
C ASN A 91 -6.75 6.81 10.64
N PRO A 92 -7.04 7.84 9.84
CA PRO A 92 -6.02 8.82 9.45
C PRO A 92 -5.45 9.52 10.69
N GLY A 93 -4.12 9.63 10.73
CA GLY A 93 -3.41 10.42 11.72
C GLY A 93 -3.63 11.93 11.54
N SER A 94 -3.02 12.71 12.41
CA SER A 94 -3.09 14.18 12.33
C SER A 94 -2.57 14.68 10.99
N GLY A 95 -3.31 15.58 10.36
CA GLY A 95 -2.93 16.17 9.06
C GLY A 95 -3.15 15.24 7.86
N VAL A 96 -3.88 14.13 8.04
CA VAL A 96 -4.21 13.15 6.98
C VAL A 96 -5.72 13.10 6.78
N GLN A 97 -6.13 12.88 5.54
CA GLN A 97 -7.51 12.56 5.16
C GLN A 97 -7.54 11.33 4.26
N VAL A 98 -8.58 10.53 4.38
CA VAL A 98 -8.86 9.35 3.56
C VAL A 98 -10.14 9.60 2.76
N ASN A 99 -10.18 9.17 1.49
CA ASN A 99 -11.39 9.28 0.68
C ASN A 99 -12.49 8.32 1.20
N GLN A 100 -13.73 8.53 0.76
CA GLN A 100 -14.88 7.73 1.22
C GLN A 100 -14.74 6.23 0.95
N GLN A 101 -14.02 5.84 -0.10
CA GLN A 101 -13.80 4.44 -0.48
C GLN A 101 -12.67 3.77 0.32
N GLY A 102 -11.88 4.53 1.07
CA GLY A 102 -10.69 4.01 1.74
C GLY A 102 -9.55 3.62 0.80
N SER A 103 -9.62 4.03 -0.46
CA SER A 103 -8.62 3.66 -1.47
C SER A 103 -7.48 4.67 -1.63
N SER A 104 -7.63 5.88 -1.09
CA SER A 104 -6.62 6.92 -1.19
C SER A 104 -6.55 7.76 0.08
N ALA A 105 -5.33 8.05 0.54
CA ALA A 105 -5.03 8.98 1.63
C ALA A 105 -4.13 10.12 1.14
N THR A 106 -4.34 11.32 1.68
CA THR A 106 -3.52 12.49 1.37
C THR A 106 -3.46 13.43 2.57
N HIS A 107 -2.58 14.43 2.52
CA HIS A 107 -2.46 15.44 3.57
C HIS A 107 -3.64 16.42 3.58
N THR A 108 -3.86 17.07 4.72
CA THR A 108 -4.82 18.17 4.88
C THR A 108 -4.15 19.54 4.99
N THR A 109 -2.84 19.55 5.23
CA THR A 109 -2.00 20.75 5.31
C THR A 109 -0.59 20.43 4.84
N SER A 110 0.14 21.41 4.34
CA SER A 110 1.49 21.23 3.81
C SER A 110 2.63 21.31 4.86
N GLY A 111 2.31 21.47 6.14
CA GLY A 111 3.32 21.67 7.19
C GLY A 111 4.00 20.41 7.72
N ALA A 112 3.51 19.22 7.37
CA ALA A 112 4.07 17.95 7.84
C ALA A 112 5.11 17.41 6.86
N ILE A 113 5.96 16.49 7.37
CA ILE A 113 6.97 15.75 6.62
C ILE A 113 6.82 14.23 6.79
N VAL A 114 5.94 13.81 7.70
CA VAL A 114 5.59 12.41 7.99
C VAL A 114 4.08 12.34 8.20
N TRP A 115 3.46 11.31 7.66
CA TRP A 115 2.02 11.04 7.74
C TRP A 115 1.77 9.61 8.14
N SER A 116 0.71 9.38 8.93
CA SER A 116 0.31 8.04 9.37
C SER A 116 -1.13 7.74 8.98
N VAL A 117 -1.39 6.50 8.63
CA VAL A 117 -2.70 5.96 8.29
C VAL A 117 -2.67 4.45 8.54
N ASP A 118 -3.78 3.86 8.96
CA ASP A 118 -3.87 2.41 9.02
C ASP A 118 -4.30 1.85 7.66
N TRP A 119 -3.71 0.72 7.28
CA TRP A 119 -4.13 -0.07 6.13
C TRP A 119 -4.67 -1.41 6.60
N MET A 120 -5.97 -1.65 6.41
CA MET A 120 -6.59 -2.95 6.57
C MET A 120 -6.39 -3.75 5.29
N ALA A 121 -5.64 -4.83 5.38
CA ALA A 121 -5.37 -5.71 4.26
C ALA A 121 -6.65 -6.38 3.73
N PRO A 122 -6.69 -6.78 2.46
CA PRO A 122 -7.84 -7.48 1.90
C PRO A 122 -8.01 -8.86 2.51
N MET A 123 -9.17 -9.47 2.26
CA MET A 123 -9.48 -10.84 2.68
C MET A 123 -8.66 -11.86 1.87
N GLY A 124 -8.53 -13.07 2.41
CA GLY A 124 -7.80 -14.16 1.80
C GLY A 124 -8.29 -14.50 0.39
N GLY A 125 -7.36 -14.90 -0.49
CA GLY A 125 -7.61 -15.21 -1.88
C GLY A 125 -7.73 -14.01 -2.80
N THR A 126 -7.47 -12.79 -2.29
CA THR A 126 -7.51 -11.55 -3.10
C THR A 126 -6.23 -11.38 -3.94
N GLY A 127 -5.12 -11.98 -3.50
CA GLY A 127 -3.81 -11.87 -4.15
C GLY A 127 -3.04 -10.60 -3.76
N ALA A 128 -2.05 -10.23 -4.55
CA ALA A 128 -1.17 -9.11 -4.20
C ALA A 128 -1.90 -7.75 -4.22
N ALA A 129 -1.67 -6.94 -3.19
CA ALA A 129 -2.04 -5.53 -3.17
C ALA A 129 -0.93 -4.68 -3.80
N ILE A 130 -1.31 -3.72 -4.64
CA ILE A 130 -0.40 -2.70 -5.18
C ILE A 130 -0.66 -1.40 -4.43
N VAL A 131 0.41 -0.77 -3.98
CA VAL A 131 0.38 0.52 -3.30
C VAL A 131 1.22 1.52 -4.10
N ASP A 132 0.58 2.55 -4.60
CA ASP A 132 1.26 3.71 -5.19
C ASP A 132 1.43 4.81 -4.15
N ILE A 133 2.60 5.40 -4.10
CA ILE A 133 2.95 6.45 -3.14
C ILE A 133 3.62 7.60 -3.87
N ALA A 134 3.11 8.81 -3.69
CA ALA A 134 3.77 10.05 -4.07
C ALA A 134 4.06 10.89 -2.82
N VAL A 135 5.23 11.49 -2.78
CA VAL A 135 5.64 12.44 -1.73
C VAL A 135 6.25 13.68 -2.36
N MET A 136 6.13 14.79 -1.67
CA MET A 136 6.68 16.06 -2.10
C MET A 136 7.29 16.81 -0.92
N GLU A 137 8.45 17.39 -1.14
CA GLU A 137 9.08 18.41 -0.29
C GLU A 137 8.81 19.80 -0.87
N ILE A 138 8.35 20.73 -0.07
CA ILE A 138 8.17 22.13 -0.46
C ILE A 138 9.29 22.99 0.07
N ASN A 139 9.73 23.95 -0.75
CA ASN A 139 10.77 24.93 -0.39
C ASN A 139 10.23 26.16 0.38
N GLY A 140 8.91 26.28 0.55
CA GLY A 140 8.26 27.35 1.32
C GLY A 140 8.18 28.70 0.62
N ASN A 141 8.44 28.78 -0.69
CA ASN A 141 8.38 30.03 -1.44
C ASN A 141 6.93 30.48 -1.80
N GLY A 142 5.92 29.66 -1.48
CA GLY A 142 4.52 29.91 -1.80
C GLY A 142 4.15 29.71 -3.27
N ALA A 143 5.08 29.23 -4.10
CA ALA A 143 4.88 28.90 -5.51
C ALA A 143 5.05 27.41 -5.73
N ASN A 144 4.64 26.91 -6.89
CA ASN A 144 4.82 25.52 -7.31
C ASN A 144 6.20 25.26 -7.98
N SER A 145 7.15 26.19 -7.84
CA SER A 145 8.49 26.10 -8.39
C SER A 145 9.53 25.88 -7.29
N GLY A 146 10.56 25.09 -7.60
CA GLY A 146 11.66 24.81 -6.67
C GLY A 146 11.35 23.73 -5.64
N ASP A 147 10.26 23.01 -5.79
CA ASP A 147 9.90 21.85 -4.98
C ASP A 147 10.53 20.56 -5.54
N GLY A 148 10.63 19.54 -4.69
CA GLY A 148 11.08 18.22 -5.10
C GLY A 148 9.99 17.18 -4.82
N TRP A 149 9.83 16.19 -5.69
CA TRP A 149 8.90 15.09 -5.44
C TRP A 149 9.39 13.76 -6.02
N ALA A 150 8.86 12.68 -5.48
CA ALA A 150 9.15 11.32 -5.92
C ALA A 150 7.90 10.45 -5.82
N THR A 151 7.90 9.38 -6.61
CA THR A 151 6.89 8.32 -6.54
C THR A 151 7.56 6.96 -6.35
N THR A 152 6.82 6.03 -5.76
CA THR A 152 7.19 4.61 -5.73
C THR A 152 5.94 3.76 -5.80
N GLN A 153 6.11 2.53 -6.29
CA GLN A 153 5.08 1.50 -6.26
C GLN A 153 5.59 0.32 -5.44
N VAL A 154 4.76 -0.20 -4.56
CA VAL A 154 5.04 -1.37 -3.72
C VAL A 154 4.03 -2.45 -4.04
N THR A 155 4.51 -3.66 -4.30
CA THR A 155 3.67 -4.85 -4.41
C THR A 155 3.77 -5.62 -3.10
N ILE A 156 2.63 -5.83 -2.44
CA ILE A 156 2.54 -6.53 -1.16
C ILE A 156 1.81 -7.85 -1.41
N PRO A 157 2.51 -8.98 -1.49
CA PRO A 157 1.90 -10.29 -1.69
C PRO A 157 1.05 -10.69 -0.48
N GLU A 158 0.02 -11.47 -0.74
CA GLU A 158 -0.70 -12.17 0.31
C GLU A 158 0.25 -13.18 0.97
N GLY A 159 0.37 -13.11 2.29
CA GLY A 159 1.11 -14.08 3.08
C GLY A 159 0.38 -15.42 3.11
N LEU A 160 1.12 -16.47 3.25
CA LEU A 160 0.52 -17.78 3.48
C LEU A 160 -0.26 -17.75 4.81
N PRO A 161 -1.41 -18.40 4.89
CA PRO A 161 -2.08 -18.60 6.17
C PRO A 161 -1.13 -19.27 7.17
N PRO A 162 -1.30 -19.06 8.47
CA PRO A 162 -0.57 -19.86 9.46
C PRO A 162 -0.79 -21.35 9.19
N ASN A 163 0.29 -22.11 9.19
CA ASN A 163 0.22 -23.57 9.04
C ASN A 163 -0.46 -24.19 10.27
N ASP A 164 -1.58 -24.85 10.08
CA ASP A 164 -2.23 -25.65 11.11
C ASP A 164 -1.52 -27.01 11.23
N ALA A 165 -1.42 -27.54 12.45
CA ALA A 165 -0.84 -28.85 12.65
C ALA A 165 -1.80 -29.96 12.17
N PRO A 166 -1.32 -30.97 11.42
CA PRO A 166 -2.18 -32.07 10.98
C PRO A 166 -2.72 -32.88 12.16
N VAL A 167 -3.86 -33.50 11.96
CA VAL A 167 -4.53 -34.35 12.94
C VAL A 167 -4.63 -35.78 12.43
N VAL A 168 -4.22 -36.73 13.27
CA VAL A 168 -4.41 -38.16 13.04
C VAL A 168 -5.53 -38.66 13.95
N SER A 169 -6.53 -39.32 13.37
CA SER A 169 -7.69 -39.87 14.08
C SER A 169 -8.02 -41.30 13.61
N ASN A 170 -8.98 -41.96 14.26
CA ASN A 170 -9.44 -43.28 13.92
C ASN A 170 -8.30 -44.31 13.79
N VAL A 171 -7.32 -44.25 14.67
CA VAL A 171 -6.17 -45.14 14.68
C VAL A 171 -6.64 -46.52 15.12
N LEU A 172 -6.49 -47.53 14.22
CA LEU A 172 -6.85 -48.89 14.45
C LEU A 172 -5.69 -49.82 14.11
N VAL A 173 -5.43 -50.78 14.99
CA VAL A 173 -4.45 -51.84 14.74
C VAL A 173 -5.20 -53.16 14.65
N SER A 174 -4.91 -53.93 13.60
CA SER A 174 -5.53 -55.23 13.37
C SER A 174 -4.43 -56.28 13.13
N PRO A 175 -4.56 -57.50 13.68
CA PRO A 175 -5.61 -57.98 14.58
C PRO A 175 -5.53 -57.40 15.96
N SER A 176 -6.69 -57.33 16.66
CA SER A 176 -6.81 -56.82 18.02
C SER A 176 -7.81 -57.76 18.77
N PRO A 177 -7.59 -58.06 20.11
CA PRO A 177 -6.58 -57.48 20.97
C PRO A 177 -5.21 -58.20 20.96
N GLU A 178 -5.08 -59.35 20.37
CA GLU A 178 -3.83 -60.11 20.34
C GLU A 178 -3.50 -60.58 18.94
N ALA A 179 -2.24 -60.47 18.56
CA ALA A 179 -1.70 -61.02 17.30
C ALA A 179 -0.72 -62.17 17.58
N ALA A 180 -0.78 -63.26 16.82
CA ALA A 180 0.24 -64.29 16.89
C ALA A 180 1.57 -63.77 16.29
N THR A 181 2.71 -64.31 16.75
CA THR A 181 4.04 -63.90 16.32
C THR A 181 4.31 -64.01 14.82
N THR A 182 3.44 -64.75 14.11
CA THR A 182 3.52 -64.96 12.65
C THR A 182 2.49 -64.13 11.86
N GLU A 183 1.62 -63.37 12.52
CA GLU A 183 0.61 -62.56 11.83
C GLU A 183 1.16 -61.21 11.46
N SER A 184 0.72 -60.73 10.29
CA SER A 184 1.00 -59.36 9.86
C SER A 184 0.05 -58.38 10.57
N MET A 185 0.59 -57.35 11.16
CA MET A 185 -0.19 -56.26 11.77
C MET A 185 -0.45 -55.17 10.75
N THR A 186 -1.66 -54.66 10.72
CA THR A 186 -2.07 -53.56 9.87
C THR A 186 -2.50 -52.39 10.75
N LEU A 187 -1.92 -51.21 10.51
CA LEU A 187 -2.38 -49.95 11.08
C LEU A 187 -3.23 -49.22 10.04
N THR A 188 -4.39 -48.74 10.46
CA THR A 188 -5.21 -47.80 9.69
C THR A 188 -5.47 -46.55 10.52
N TYR A 189 -5.52 -45.41 9.89
CA TYR A 189 -5.83 -44.15 10.50
C TYR A 189 -6.45 -43.18 9.49
N THR A 190 -7.03 -42.11 9.96
CA THR A 190 -7.48 -40.99 9.15
C THR A 190 -6.54 -39.82 9.37
N TYR A 191 -5.92 -39.34 8.32
CA TYR A 191 -5.16 -38.09 8.28
C TYR A 191 -6.08 -36.96 7.86
N SER A 192 -5.98 -35.81 8.50
CA SER A 192 -6.64 -34.57 8.08
C SER A 192 -5.75 -33.39 8.40
N ASP A 193 -5.68 -32.47 7.47
CA ASP A 193 -4.98 -31.20 7.61
C ASP A 193 -5.90 -30.08 7.16
N ASN A 194 -5.99 -29.01 7.94
CA ASN A 194 -6.90 -27.90 7.66
C ASN A 194 -6.42 -27.01 6.52
N ASP A 195 -5.10 -26.98 6.28
CA ASP A 195 -4.47 -26.25 5.20
C ASP A 195 -4.36 -27.11 3.93
N SER A 196 -4.81 -28.34 4.00
CA SER A 196 -4.74 -29.34 2.91
C SER A 196 -3.31 -29.77 2.56
N ASP A 197 -2.40 -29.68 3.52
CA ASP A 197 -1.05 -30.20 3.37
C ASP A 197 -1.09 -31.73 3.20
N PRO A 198 -0.31 -32.28 2.26
CA PRO A 198 -0.28 -33.70 2.05
C PRO A 198 0.39 -34.44 3.22
N GLU A 199 -0.08 -35.64 3.53
CA GLU A 199 0.60 -36.51 4.48
C GLU A 199 2.05 -36.74 4.03
N SER A 200 2.99 -36.59 4.98
CA SER A 200 4.39 -36.91 4.73
C SER A 200 4.57 -38.40 4.48
N GLY A 201 5.25 -38.78 3.40
CA GLY A 201 5.62 -40.16 3.13
C GLY A 201 6.62 -40.81 4.10
N GLN A 202 6.93 -40.12 5.24
CA GLN A 202 7.86 -40.55 6.28
C GLN A 202 7.17 -40.75 7.63
N THR A 203 5.97 -41.32 7.64
CA THR A 203 5.29 -41.69 8.89
C THR A 203 6.08 -42.77 9.60
N THR A 204 6.44 -42.50 10.86
CA THR A 204 7.22 -43.44 11.69
C THR A 204 6.31 -44.05 12.76
N LEU A 205 6.34 -45.38 12.87
CA LEU A 205 5.61 -46.16 13.87
C LEU A 205 6.60 -46.74 14.87
N HIS A 206 6.35 -46.53 16.15
CA HIS A 206 7.12 -47.13 17.23
C HIS A 206 6.25 -48.15 17.97
N TRP A 207 6.74 -49.38 18.09
CA TRP A 207 6.15 -50.47 18.88
C TRP A 207 6.93 -50.63 20.20
N TYR A 208 6.23 -50.72 21.30
CA TYR A 208 6.80 -50.89 22.66
C TYR A 208 6.34 -52.22 23.28
#